data_b7a33f6f05dd6e69b251988b118a8abd
#
_entry.id   b7a33f6f05dd6e69b251988b118a8abd
#
_cell.length_a   1.000
_cell.length_b   1.000
_cell.length_c   1.000
_cell.angle_alpha   90.00
_cell.angle_beta   90.00
_cell.angle_gamma   90.00
#
_symmetry.space_group_name_H-M   'P 1'
#
loop_
_entity.id
_entity.type
_entity.pdbx_description
1 polymer ?
#
loop_
_entity_poly.entity_id
_entity_poly.type
_entity_poly.pdbx_seq_one_letter_code
_entity_poly.pdbx_strand_id
1 'polypeptide(L)'
;MTNYYRIMLGKKSAHFPECSAGGYIGSGFGDIVRDVSGELTEDFRSFSQRFMPEMQTLHPGKSKIALGLWCGFAWTICKNIRVGDLVLCPDGSGNYQVGEVTGPYFYVAGGNLPHRRPVRWLDRTGKRLPRRESSFGNLHP
;
A
#
# COMPACT_ATOMS: atom_id res chain seq x y z
N MET A 1 2.49 8.82 18.31
CA MET A 1 1.78 7.56 18.52
C MET A 1 1.92 6.68 17.29
N THR A 2 2.23 5.41 17.51
CA THR A 2 2.36 4.44 16.42
C THR A 2 1.00 3.96 15.98
N ASN A 3 0.77 3.96 14.67
CA ASN A 3 -0.42 3.40 14.07
C ASN A 3 -0.10 2.04 13.46
N TYR A 4 -1.15 1.26 13.24
CA TYR A 4 -1.05 -0.09 12.68
C TYR A 4 -1.93 -0.15 11.44
N TYR A 5 -1.40 -0.75 10.38
CA TYR A 5 -2.12 -0.88 9.11
C TYR A 5 -2.01 -2.32 8.63
N ARG A 6 -3.13 -2.87 8.17
CA ARG A 6 -3.12 -4.16 7.49
C ARG A 6 -3.00 -3.88 6.00
N ILE A 7 -1.93 -4.36 5.40
CA ILE A 7 -1.62 -4.08 3.99
C ILE A 7 -1.49 -5.40 3.24
N MET A 8 -2.37 -5.64 2.27
CA MET A 8 -2.25 -6.79 1.39
C MET A 8 -1.42 -6.39 0.17
N LEU A 9 -0.37 -7.13 -0.10
CA LEU A 9 0.60 -6.81 -1.15
C LEU A 9 0.22 -7.54 -2.43
N GLY A 10 -0.66 -6.93 -3.21
CA GLY A 10 -1.24 -7.52 -4.40
C GLY A 10 -2.41 -8.44 -4.06
N LYS A 11 -3.15 -8.84 -5.09
CA LYS A 11 -4.28 -9.73 -4.92
C LYS A 11 -3.80 -11.06 -4.34
N LYS A 12 -4.44 -11.51 -3.27
CA LYS A 12 -4.07 -12.75 -2.55
C LYS A 12 -2.60 -12.75 -2.13
N SER A 13 -2.05 -11.59 -1.81
CA SER A 13 -0.66 -11.43 -1.38
C SER A 13 0.36 -11.87 -2.44
N ALA A 14 0.01 -11.75 -3.71
CA ALA A 14 0.86 -12.23 -4.81
C ALA A 14 2.26 -11.60 -4.79
N HIS A 15 2.39 -10.38 -4.30
CA HIS A 15 3.67 -9.66 -4.29
C HIS A 15 4.36 -9.66 -2.92
N PHE A 16 3.82 -10.41 -1.97
CA PHE A 16 4.43 -10.49 -0.64
C PHE A 16 5.87 -11.00 -0.69
N PRO A 17 6.20 -12.09 -1.43
CA PRO A 17 7.57 -12.60 -1.42
C PRO A 17 8.61 -11.57 -1.85
N GLU A 18 8.32 -10.80 -2.90
CA GLU A 18 9.27 -9.78 -3.36
C GLU A 18 9.40 -8.64 -2.35
N CYS A 19 8.30 -8.24 -1.73
CA CYS A 19 8.31 -7.18 -0.71
C CYS A 19 9.05 -7.62 0.54
N SER A 20 8.85 -8.89 0.94
CA SER A 20 9.55 -9.46 2.08
C SER A 20 11.06 -9.49 1.84
N ALA A 21 11.47 -9.93 0.67
CA ALA A 21 12.89 -10.00 0.33
C ALA A 21 13.50 -8.60 0.14
N GLY A 22 12.74 -7.67 -0.41
CA GLY A 22 13.24 -6.34 -0.77
C GLY A 22 13.16 -5.30 0.32
N GLY A 23 12.43 -5.56 1.42
CA GLY A 23 12.30 -4.61 2.51
C GLY A 23 11.41 -3.43 2.19
N TYR A 24 10.28 -3.67 1.54
CA TYR A 24 9.34 -2.59 1.21
C TYR A 24 7.90 -3.08 1.19
N ILE A 25 6.98 -2.13 1.29
CA ILE A 25 5.58 -2.31 0.92
C ILE A 25 5.29 -1.39 -0.27
N GLY A 26 4.24 -1.66 -1.01
CA GLY A 26 3.98 -0.86 -2.20
C GLY A 26 2.58 -0.96 -2.75
N SER A 27 2.34 -0.12 -3.75
CA SER A 27 1.05 -0.02 -4.45
C SER A 27 1.29 0.12 -5.94
N GLY A 28 0.40 -0.45 -6.73
CA GLY A 28 0.36 -0.21 -8.17
C GLY A 28 -0.23 1.13 -8.54
N PHE A 29 -0.96 1.75 -7.63
CA PHE A 29 -1.57 3.06 -7.80
C PHE A 29 -2.39 3.17 -9.09
N GLY A 30 -3.21 2.13 -9.37
CA GLY A 30 -4.07 2.17 -10.54
C GLY A 30 -3.34 2.44 -11.86
N ASP A 31 -2.12 1.94 -11.97
CA ASP A 31 -1.27 2.08 -13.17
C ASP A 31 -0.77 3.50 -13.44
N ILE A 32 -0.73 4.35 -12.42
CA ILE A 32 0.01 5.61 -12.53
C ILE A 32 1.49 5.28 -12.38
N VAL A 33 2.22 5.35 -13.48
CA VAL A 33 3.59 4.83 -13.57
C VAL A 33 4.61 5.96 -13.70
N ARG A 34 4.63 6.82 -12.69
CA ARG A 34 5.62 7.88 -12.57
C ARG A 34 5.88 8.18 -11.10
N ASP A 35 7.01 8.79 -10.81
CA ASP A 35 7.32 9.27 -9.47
C ASP A 35 6.38 10.42 -9.13
N VAL A 36 5.56 10.25 -8.09
CA VAL A 36 4.59 11.26 -7.67
C VAL A 36 5.01 11.99 -6.39
N SER A 37 6.29 11.91 -6.03
CA SER A 37 6.76 12.51 -4.78
C SER A 37 6.46 14.01 -4.68
N GLY A 38 6.52 14.72 -5.79
CA GLY A 38 6.18 16.15 -5.83
C GLY A 38 4.70 16.45 -5.89
N GLU A 39 3.85 15.43 -5.95
CA GLU A 39 2.41 15.57 -6.12
C GLU A 39 1.61 15.10 -4.92
N LEU A 40 2.28 14.67 -3.86
CA LEU A 40 1.62 14.16 -2.65
C LEU A 40 1.09 15.33 -1.84
N THR A 41 -0.22 15.31 -1.59
CA THR A 41 -0.89 16.36 -0.82
C THR A 41 -1.10 15.92 0.62
N GLU A 42 -1.32 16.89 1.52
CA GLU A 42 -1.43 16.61 2.95
C GLU A 42 -2.69 15.82 3.30
N ASP A 43 -3.78 16.05 2.59
CA ASP A 43 -5.05 15.40 2.92
C ASP A 43 -5.55 14.55 1.77
N PHE A 44 -6.37 13.55 2.12
CA PHE A 44 -6.88 12.60 1.14
C PHE A 44 -7.80 13.27 0.11
N ARG A 45 -8.57 14.26 0.52
CA ARG A 45 -9.50 14.90 -0.41
C ARG A 45 -8.75 15.56 -1.57
N SER A 46 -7.71 16.31 -1.28
CA SER A 46 -6.88 16.94 -2.31
C SER A 46 -6.18 15.91 -3.17
N PHE A 47 -5.68 14.85 -2.55
CA PHE A 47 -5.05 13.74 -3.25
C PHE A 47 -6.03 13.08 -4.22
N SER A 48 -7.23 12.80 -3.76
CA SER A 48 -8.28 12.20 -4.58
C SER A 48 -8.67 13.11 -5.75
N GLN A 49 -8.83 14.40 -5.48
CA GLN A 49 -9.17 15.36 -6.54
C GLN A 49 -8.09 15.41 -7.62
N ARG A 50 -6.85 15.25 -7.23
CA ARG A 50 -5.74 15.30 -8.18
C ARG A 50 -5.64 14.02 -9.02
N PHE A 51 -5.79 12.85 -8.41
CA PHE A 51 -5.48 11.59 -9.08
C PHE A 51 -6.69 10.83 -9.65
N MET A 52 -7.89 11.03 -9.10
CA MET A 52 -9.06 10.31 -9.59
C MET A 52 -9.35 10.56 -11.08
N PRO A 53 -9.24 11.78 -11.61
CA PRO A 53 -9.46 11.97 -13.05
C PRO A 53 -8.50 11.18 -13.91
N GLU A 54 -7.24 11.11 -13.50
CA GLU A 54 -6.24 10.34 -14.23
C GLU A 54 -6.54 8.85 -14.16
N MET A 55 -6.93 8.35 -13.01
CA MET A 55 -7.29 6.94 -12.85
C MET A 55 -8.52 6.59 -13.68
N GLN A 56 -9.50 7.50 -13.76
CA GLN A 56 -10.68 7.30 -14.60
C GLN A 56 -10.32 7.22 -16.09
N THR A 57 -9.36 8.02 -16.51
CA THR A 57 -8.86 7.98 -17.88
C THR A 57 -8.14 6.65 -18.18
N LEU A 58 -7.34 6.18 -17.24
CA LEU A 58 -6.61 4.92 -17.39
C LEU A 58 -7.53 3.70 -17.32
N HIS A 59 -8.62 3.79 -16.58
CA HIS A 59 -9.54 2.67 -16.33
C HIS A 59 -10.99 3.08 -16.56
N PRO A 60 -11.38 3.38 -17.82
CA PRO A 60 -12.72 3.92 -18.07
C PRO A 60 -13.85 2.96 -17.74
N GLY A 61 -13.56 1.65 -17.68
CA GLY A 61 -14.57 0.65 -17.34
C GLY A 61 -14.74 0.39 -15.84
N LYS A 62 -13.94 1.04 -15.00
CA LYS A 62 -14.02 0.82 -13.55
C LYS A 62 -14.98 1.81 -12.90
N SER A 63 -15.69 1.33 -11.86
CA SER A 63 -16.57 2.21 -11.11
C SER A 63 -15.78 3.23 -10.29
N LYS A 64 -16.43 4.35 -9.95
CA LYS A 64 -15.82 5.34 -9.07
C LYS A 64 -15.51 4.77 -7.69
N ILE A 65 -16.33 3.83 -7.22
CA ILE A 65 -16.10 3.19 -5.92
C ILE A 65 -14.80 2.39 -5.97
N ALA A 66 -14.60 1.59 -7.00
CA ALA A 66 -13.38 0.79 -7.15
C ALA A 66 -12.15 1.69 -7.25
N LEU A 67 -12.21 2.72 -8.08
CA LEU A 67 -11.09 3.65 -8.23
C LEU A 67 -10.83 4.43 -6.94
N GLY A 68 -11.88 4.77 -6.20
CA GLY A 68 -11.75 5.43 -4.90
C GLY A 68 -11.00 4.56 -3.90
N LEU A 69 -11.26 3.25 -3.90
CA LEU A 69 -10.54 2.32 -3.03
C LEU A 69 -9.06 2.24 -3.42
N TRP A 70 -8.77 2.17 -4.71
CA TRP A 70 -7.38 2.17 -5.19
C TRP A 70 -6.66 3.46 -4.81
N CYS A 71 -7.34 4.59 -4.97
CA CYS A 71 -6.78 5.90 -4.61
C CYS A 71 -6.51 5.98 -3.11
N GLY A 72 -7.44 5.49 -2.29
CA GLY A 72 -7.29 5.46 -0.84
C GLY A 72 -6.11 4.59 -0.40
N PHE A 73 -5.94 3.44 -1.04
CA PHE A 73 -4.81 2.57 -0.74
C PHE A 73 -3.49 3.25 -1.11
N ALA A 74 -3.44 3.88 -2.30
CA ALA A 74 -2.25 4.59 -2.74
C ALA A 74 -1.90 5.72 -1.79
N TRP A 75 -2.89 6.51 -1.36
CA TRP A 75 -2.66 7.59 -0.41
C TRP A 75 -2.13 7.06 0.92
N THR A 76 -2.69 5.95 1.39
CA THR A 76 -2.24 5.33 2.63
C THR A 76 -0.77 4.96 2.53
N ILE A 77 -0.37 4.29 1.46
CA ILE A 77 1.03 3.88 1.26
C ILE A 77 1.94 5.09 1.07
N CYS A 78 1.56 6.00 0.16
CA CYS A 78 2.47 7.06 -0.27
C CYS A 78 2.58 8.19 0.73
N LYS A 79 1.52 8.46 1.49
CA LYS A 79 1.47 9.67 2.31
C LYS A 79 1.05 9.45 3.75
N ASN A 80 -0.02 8.67 3.98
CA ASN A 80 -0.64 8.63 5.29
C ASN A 80 0.18 7.86 6.33
N ILE A 81 0.78 6.75 5.95
CA ILE A 81 1.62 5.97 6.86
C ILE A 81 2.89 6.77 7.18
N ARG A 82 3.21 6.85 8.45
CA ARG A 82 4.36 7.62 8.92
C ARG A 82 5.52 6.69 9.26
N VAL A 83 6.72 7.24 9.21
CA VAL A 83 7.90 6.53 9.71
C VAL A 83 7.66 6.14 11.16
N GLY A 84 7.92 4.87 11.49
CA GLY A 84 7.65 4.32 12.82
C GLY A 84 6.33 3.58 12.92
N ASP A 85 5.42 3.76 11.96
CA ASP A 85 4.17 2.99 11.95
C ASP A 85 4.44 1.54 11.59
N LEU A 86 3.54 0.66 12.01
CA LEU A 86 3.65 -0.77 11.77
C LEU A 86 2.66 -1.22 10.70
N VAL A 87 3.11 -2.17 9.89
CA VAL A 87 2.25 -2.78 8.87
C VAL A 87 2.19 -4.28 9.11
N LEU A 88 0.99 -4.83 8.97
CA LEU A 88 0.74 -6.27 9.05
C LEU A 88 0.42 -6.74 7.64
N CYS A 89 1.29 -7.57 7.08
CA CYS A 89 1.17 -8.00 5.70
C CYS A 89 0.93 -9.50 5.63
N PRO A 90 -0.25 -9.92 5.14
CA PRO A 90 -0.50 -11.34 4.94
C PRO A 90 0.49 -11.93 3.94
N ASP A 91 0.93 -13.15 4.20
CA ASP A 91 1.91 -13.83 3.34
C ASP A 91 1.26 -14.77 2.31
N GLY A 92 -0.06 -14.88 2.32
CA GLY A 92 -0.78 -15.75 1.40
C GLY A 92 -0.97 -17.18 1.90
N SER A 93 -0.39 -17.54 3.03
CA SER A 93 -0.48 -18.88 3.59
C SER A 93 -1.27 -18.96 4.90
N GLY A 94 -1.96 -17.89 5.26
CA GLY A 94 -2.70 -17.81 6.51
C GLY A 94 -1.93 -17.17 7.65
N ASN A 95 -0.69 -16.78 7.40
CA ASN A 95 0.14 -16.05 8.35
C ASN A 95 0.37 -14.63 7.87
N TYR A 96 1.01 -13.83 8.70
CA TYR A 96 1.37 -12.47 8.32
C TYR A 96 2.74 -12.12 8.90
N GLN A 97 3.37 -11.11 8.31
CA GLN A 97 4.59 -10.53 8.85
C GLN A 97 4.34 -9.09 9.25
N VAL A 98 5.08 -8.65 10.26
CA VAL A 98 4.99 -7.29 10.77
C VAL A 98 6.23 -6.52 10.32
N GLY A 99 6.02 -5.34 9.74
CA GLY A 99 7.10 -4.46 9.35
C GLY A 99 6.95 -3.10 9.98
N GLU A 100 8.06 -2.42 10.18
CA GLU A 100 8.10 -1.05 10.63
C GLU A 100 8.50 -0.17 9.45
N VAL A 101 7.72 0.87 9.16
CA VAL A 101 8.05 1.80 8.09
C VAL A 101 9.24 2.65 8.52
N THR A 102 10.29 2.67 7.71
CA THR A 102 11.56 3.28 8.07
C THR A 102 11.93 4.52 7.27
N GLY A 103 11.16 4.84 6.22
CA GLY A 103 11.51 5.99 5.38
C GLY A 103 10.33 6.49 4.56
N PRO A 104 10.58 7.51 3.73
CA PRO A 104 9.52 8.14 2.94
C PRO A 104 9.17 7.33 1.70
N TYR A 105 8.16 7.81 0.99
CA TYR A 105 7.78 7.31 -0.32
C TYR A 105 8.97 7.30 -1.28
N PHE A 106 9.08 6.27 -2.09
CA PHE A 106 9.97 6.24 -3.23
C PHE A 106 9.34 5.46 -4.38
N TYR A 107 9.84 5.68 -5.58
CA TYR A 107 9.31 5.10 -6.80
C TYR A 107 10.37 4.24 -7.48
N VAL A 108 9.96 3.05 -7.93
CA VAL A 108 10.83 2.14 -8.68
C VAL A 108 10.16 1.81 -10.00
N ALA A 109 10.71 2.33 -11.09
CA ALA A 109 10.15 2.13 -12.42
C ALA A 109 10.19 0.65 -12.81
N GLY A 110 9.11 0.17 -13.42
CA GLY A 110 9.03 -1.20 -13.94
C GLY A 110 8.72 -2.26 -12.91
N GLY A 111 8.59 -1.91 -11.64
CA GLY A 111 8.24 -2.88 -10.61
C GLY A 111 6.75 -3.20 -10.59
N ASN A 112 6.39 -4.33 -9.98
CA ASN A 112 4.99 -4.72 -9.83
C ASN A 112 4.23 -3.77 -8.91
N LEU A 113 4.90 -3.30 -7.87
CA LEU A 113 4.36 -2.29 -6.96
C LEU A 113 5.36 -1.15 -6.93
N PRO A 114 5.28 -0.22 -7.91
CA PRO A 114 6.34 0.79 -8.07
C PRO A 114 6.32 1.91 -7.05
N HIS A 115 5.19 2.16 -6.39
CA HIS A 115 5.05 3.22 -5.40
C HIS A 115 5.25 2.61 -4.02
N ARG A 116 6.37 2.93 -3.36
CA ARG A 116 6.87 2.13 -2.23
C ARG A 116 7.17 2.93 -1.00
N ARG A 117 7.17 2.23 0.15
CA ARG A 117 7.73 2.70 1.43
C ARG A 117 8.71 1.65 1.93
N PRO A 118 9.89 2.04 2.40
CA PRO A 118 10.81 1.06 2.97
C PRO A 118 10.32 0.58 4.32
N VAL A 119 10.50 -0.71 4.59
CA VAL A 119 10.15 -1.29 5.88
C VAL A 119 11.27 -2.18 6.38
N ARG A 120 11.34 -2.30 7.70
CA ARG A 120 12.18 -3.27 8.38
C ARG A 120 11.25 -4.35 8.94
N TRP A 121 11.36 -5.55 8.43
CA TRP A 121 10.52 -6.65 8.90
C TRP A 121 10.96 -7.07 10.29
N LEU A 122 10.01 -7.08 11.23
CA LEU A 122 10.29 -7.35 12.65
C LEU A 122 10.19 -8.82 13.01
N ASP A 123 9.32 -9.55 12.31
CA ASP A 123 9.10 -10.96 12.58
C ASP A 123 9.02 -11.70 11.26
N ARG A 124 10.02 -12.54 11.02
CA ARG A 124 10.09 -13.28 9.75
C ARG A 124 9.57 -14.70 9.86
N THR A 125 9.10 -15.09 11.04
CA THR A 125 8.56 -16.43 11.22
C THR A 125 7.12 -16.55 10.76
N GLY A 126 6.46 -15.41 10.61
CA GLY A 126 5.05 -15.35 10.23
C GLY A 126 4.14 -15.67 11.42
N LYS A 127 3.12 -14.89 11.58
CA LYS A 127 2.12 -15.10 12.63
C LYS A 127 0.79 -15.39 11.97
N ARG A 128 0.01 -16.27 12.62
CA ARG A 128 -1.30 -16.60 12.10
C ARG A 128 -2.18 -15.34 12.12
N LEU A 129 -2.89 -15.13 11.02
CA LEU A 129 -3.81 -14.00 10.92
C LEU A 129 -4.95 -14.15 11.92
N PRO A 130 -5.41 -13.04 12.53
CA PRO A 130 -6.64 -13.06 13.32
C PRO A 130 -7.82 -13.48 12.47
N ARG A 131 -8.79 -14.14 13.09
CA ARG A 131 -10.01 -14.53 12.37
C ARG A 131 -10.78 -13.34 11.85
N ARG A 132 -10.77 -12.24 12.61
CA ARG A 132 -11.47 -11.02 12.22
C ARG A 132 -10.47 -9.90 12.08
N GLU A 133 -10.67 -9.10 11.07
CA GLU A 133 -9.70 -8.10 10.64
C GLU A 133 -10.26 -6.70 10.67
N SER A 134 -11.43 -6.53 11.27
CA SER A 134 -12.16 -5.27 11.17
C SER A 134 -11.41 -4.07 11.70
N SER A 135 -10.51 -4.26 12.68
CA SER A 135 -9.80 -3.13 13.26
C SER A 135 -8.78 -2.51 12.35
N PHE A 136 -8.34 -3.22 11.33
CA PHE A 136 -7.33 -2.70 10.39
C PHE A 136 -7.91 -2.36 9.02
N GLY A 137 -9.00 -3.02 8.66
CA GLY A 137 -9.49 -2.94 7.30
C GLY A 137 -8.58 -3.67 6.33
N ASN A 138 -9.08 -3.92 5.14
CA ASN A 138 -8.31 -4.53 4.06
C ASN A 138 -8.10 -3.49 2.98
N LEU A 139 -6.85 -3.09 2.79
CA LEU A 139 -6.47 -2.15 1.73
C LEU A 139 -5.69 -2.91 0.67
N HIS A 140 -6.17 -2.86 -0.57
CA HIS A 140 -5.45 -3.42 -1.70
C HIS A 140 -5.88 -2.69 -2.97
N PRO A 141 -4.97 -2.64 -3.95
CA PRO A 141 -5.23 -1.91 -5.19
C PRO A 141 -6.38 -2.49 -5.97
#